data_85fa232d0070319216a1e07abb9676cd
#
_entry.id   85fa232d0070319216a1e07abb9676cd
#
_cell.length_a   1.000
_cell.length_b   1.000
_cell.length_c   1.000
_cell.angle_alpha   90.00
_cell.angle_beta   90.00
_cell.angle_gamma   90.00
#
_symmetry.space_group_name_H-M   'P 1'
#
loop_
_entity.id
_entity.type
_entity.pdbx_description
1 polymer ?
#
loop_
_entity_poly.entity_id
_entity_poly.type
_entity_poly.pdbx_seq_one_letter_code
_entity_poly.pdbx_strand_id
1 'polypeptide(L)'
;IETAAREVDELLIFVLEEDKSFFSFTDRFQMVKDGTEDIKNVYVLPSGKFMISAFTFPEYFIKEQQQDIKINPVSDVQLFARDIAPRFHISIRFAGTEPTDKVTDQYNETLREQLPLYGVAFKEVERLHCPEGIVTATEVRKMLAEGSRERLLEYIPKTTFDYLCKKGFLKGETIL
;
A
#
# COMPACT_ATOMS: atom_id res chain seq x y z
N ILE A 1 9.02 1.59 1.51
CA ILE A 1 9.60 0.96 0.31
C ILE A 1 11.11 0.90 0.45
N GLU A 2 11.82 2.02 0.56
CA GLU A 2 13.29 2.06 0.68
C GLU A 2 13.83 1.13 1.77
N THR A 3 13.22 1.13 2.95
CA THR A 3 13.60 0.24 4.06
C THR A 3 13.56 -1.22 3.65
N ALA A 4 12.48 -1.66 3.00
CA ALA A 4 12.34 -3.03 2.52
C ALA A 4 13.32 -3.34 1.38
N ALA A 5 13.52 -2.40 0.44
CA ALA A 5 14.42 -2.58 -0.68
C ALA A 5 15.90 -2.79 -0.26
N ARG A 6 16.31 -2.20 0.88
CA ARG A 6 17.67 -2.38 1.43
C ARG A 6 17.92 -3.77 2.03
N GLU A 7 16.88 -4.54 2.25
CA GLU A 7 16.96 -5.83 2.96
C GLU A 7 16.85 -7.04 2.04
N VAL A 8 16.61 -6.82 0.75
CA VAL A 8 16.39 -7.88 -0.24
C VAL A 8 17.13 -7.59 -1.55
N ASP A 9 17.43 -8.64 -2.31
CA ASP A 9 18.03 -8.51 -3.62
C ASP A 9 17.07 -7.88 -4.64
N GLU A 10 15.78 -8.27 -4.57
CA GLU A 10 14.71 -7.74 -5.40
C GLU A 10 13.44 -7.51 -4.56
N LEU A 11 12.82 -6.35 -4.72
CA LEU A 11 11.56 -6.00 -4.08
C LEU A 11 10.44 -5.88 -5.11
N LEU A 12 9.44 -6.74 -5.00
CA LEU A 12 8.22 -6.68 -5.82
C LEU A 12 7.15 -5.88 -5.08
N ILE A 13 6.61 -4.85 -5.71
CA ILE A 13 5.49 -4.06 -5.19
C ILE A 13 4.25 -4.39 -6.01
N PHE A 14 3.29 -5.06 -5.38
CA PHE A 14 1.99 -5.33 -6.00
C PHE A 14 1.01 -4.20 -5.68
N VAL A 15 0.61 -3.45 -6.71
CA VAL A 15 -0.42 -2.41 -6.57
C VAL A 15 -1.78 -3.03 -6.79
N LEU A 16 -2.69 -2.91 -5.82
CA LEU A 16 -4.02 -3.51 -5.88
C LEU A 16 -4.85 -2.92 -7.03
N GLU A 17 -5.47 -3.78 -7.83
CA GLU A 17 -6.29 -3.36 -8.97
C GLU A 17 -7.70 -2.92 -8.58
N GLU A 18 -8.25 -3.43 -7.48
CA GLU A 18 -9.59 -3.09 -7.03
C GLU A 18 -9.75 -1.59 -6.77
N ASP A 19 -10.74 -0.99 -7.43
CA ASP A 19 -10.85 0.46 -7.56
C ASP A 19 -11.94 1.05 -6.66
N LYS A 20 -11.77 0.87 -5.34
CA LYS A 20 -12.61 1.53 -4.31
C LYS A 20 -11.86 2.63 -3.54
N SER A 21 -10.68 3.01 -3.99
CA SER A 21 -9.89 4.06 -3.36
C SER A 21 -10.10 5.42 -4.03
N PHE A 22 -9.68 6.49 -3.34
CA PHE A 22 -9.79 7.86 -3.84
C PHE A 22 -9.07 8.07 -5.19
N PHE A 23 -7.93 7.40 -5.37
CA PHE A 23 -7.20 7.40 -6.64
C PHE A 23 -7.50 6.12 -7.41
N SER A 24 -7.66 6.24 -8.74
CA SER A 24 -7.81 5.09 -9.62
C SER A 24 -6.60 4.14 -9.53
N PHE A 25 -6.77 2.88 -9.94
CA PHE A 25 -5.64 1.96 -10.05
C PHE A 25 -4.51 2.55 -10.89
N THR A 26 -4.84 3.12 -12.05
CA THR A 26 -3.85 3.72 -12.97
C THR A 26 -3.06 4.83 -12.29
N ASP A 27 -3.71 5.71 -11.53
CA ASP A 27 -3.04 6.79 -10.82
C ASP A 27 -2.14 6.24 -9.71
N ARG A 28 -2.64 5.28 -8.92
CA ARG A 28 -1.84 4.64 -7.86
C ARG A 28 -0.62 3.91 -8.40
N PHE A 29 -0.82 3.16 -9.48
CA PHE A 29 0.26 2.42 -10.14
C PHE A 29 1.35 3.37 -10.67
N GLN A 30 0.94 4.47 -11.33
CA GLN A 30 1.88 5.45 -11.86
C GLN A 30 2.63 6.18 -10.74
N MET A 31 1.94 6.63 -9.69
CA MET A 31 2.58 7.28 -8.54
C MET A 31 3.62 6.38 -7.85
N VAL A 32 3.31 5.09 -7.66
CA VAL A 32 4.25 4.14 -7.08
C VAL A 32 5.45 3.93 -8.01
N LYS A 33 5.20 3.76 -9.30
CA LYS A 33 6.25 3.55 -10.31
C LYS A 33 7.20 4.74 -10.37
N ASP A 34 6.67 5.97 -10.49
CA ASP A 34 7.49 7.19 -10.55
C ASP A 34 8.23 7.45 -9.23
N GLY A 35 7.57 7.13 -8.09
CA GLY A 35 8.15 7.30 -6.76
C GLY A 35 9.22 6.27 -6.39
N THR A 36 9.45 5.27 -7.21
CA THR A 36 10.44 4.21 -6.98
C THR A 36 11.44 4.06 -8.12
N GLU A 37 11.40 4.93 -9.13
CA GLU A 37 12.23 4.84 -10.32
C GLU A 37 13.75 4.84 -10.01
N ASP A 38 14.14 5.57 -8.97
CA ASP A 38 15.53 5.67 -8.53
C ASP A 38 16.02 4.45 -7.74
N ILE A 39 15.15 3.51 -7.38
CA ILE A 39 15.47 2.34 -6.57
C ILE A 39 15.66 1.13 -7.49
N LYS A 40 16.91 0.79 -7.78
CA LYS A 40 17.31 -0.16 -8.85
C LYS A 40 16.73 -1.57 -8.70
N ASN A 41 16.47 -2.03 -7.49
CA ASN A 41 16.00 -3.38 -7.19
C ASN A 41 14.49 -3.44 -6.89
N VAL A 42 13.72 -2.40 -7.27
CA VAL A 42 12.27 -2.36 -7.09
C VAL A 42 11.54 -2.58 -8.42
N TYR A 43 10.57 -3.48 -8.40
CA TYR A 43 9.71 -3.80 -9.53
C TYR A 43 8.26 -3.60 -9.14
N VAL A 44 7.54 -2.76 -9.88
CA VAL A 44 6.12 -2.46 -9.62
C VAL A 44 5.24 -3.27 -10.56
N LEU A 45 4.34 -4.06 -9.98
CA LEU A 45 3.47 -4.99 -10.69
C LEU A 45 2.00 -4.76 -10.30
N PRO A 46 1.05 -5.01 -11.21
CA PRO A 46 -0.36 -5.08 -10.84
C PRO A 46 -0.61 -6.33 -9.98
N SER A 47 -1.50 -6.23 -8.99
CA SER A 47 -1.84 -7.38 -8.12
C SER A 47 -2.65 -8.47 -8.83
N GLY A 48 -3.33 -8.11 -9.92
CA GLY A 48 -4.36 -8.95 -10.48
C GLY A 48 -5.54 -9.14 -9.50
N LYS A 49 -6.40 -10.12 -9.81
CA LYS A 49 -7.59 -10.45 -9.00
C LYS A 49 -7.31 -11.45 -7.87
N PHE A 50 -6.05 -11.81 -7.65
CA PHE A 50 -5.66 -12.89 -6.75
C PHE A 50 -5.01 -12.40 -5.44
N MET A 51 -4.91 -11.10 -5.23
CA MET A 51 -4.38 -10.51 -4.00
C MET A 51 -5.31 -9.40 -3.52
N ILE A 52 -5.84 -9.54 -2.31
CA ILE A 52 -6.71 -8.55 -1.66
C ILE A 52 -7.75 -8.02 -2.65
N SER A 53 -8.60 -8.92 -3.12
CA SER A 53 -9.68 -8.61 -4.06
C SER A 53 -11.03 -8.87 -3.42
N ALA A 54 -12.10 -8.39 -4.04
CA ALA A 54 -13.46 -8.72 -3.59
C ALA A 54 -13.75 -10.24 -3.61
N PHE A 55 -12.94 -11.02 -4.31
CA PHE A 55 -13.03 -12.48 -4.35
C PHE A 55 -12.23 -13.15 -3.23
N THR A 56 -11.01 -12.70 -2.95
CA THR A 56 -10.10 -13.34 -1.99
C THR A 56 -10.23 -12.79 -0.58
N PHE A 57 -10.65 -11.52 -0.45
CA PHE A 57 -10.82 -10.84 0.83
C PHE A 57 -11.92 -9.77 0.76
N PRO A 58 -13.22 -10.17 0.62
CA PRO A 58 -14.33 -9.23 0.44
C PRO A 58 -14.50 -8.26 1.61
N GLU A 59 -14.20 -8.68 2.84
CA GLU A 59 -14.34 -7.85 4.04
C GLU A 59 -13.46 -6.58 4.00
N TYR A 60 -12.33 -6.62 3.31
CA TYR A 60 -11.46 -5.46 3.12
C TYR A 60 -12.19 -4.28 2.45
N PHE A 61 -13.16 -4.58 1.56
CA PHE A 61 -13.89 -3.57 0.77
C PHE A 61 -15.17 -3.07 1.41
N ILE A 62 -15.62 -3.66 2.52
CA ILE A 62 -16.83 -3.26 3.26
C ILE A 62 -16.51 -2.65 4.62
N LYS A 63 -15.24 -2.59 5.01
CA LYS A 63 -14.80 -2.12 6.34
C LYS A 63 -15.27 -0.72 6.72
N GLU A 64 -15.50 0.17 5.74
CA GLU A 64 -15.99 1.53 6.00
C GLU A 64 -17.46 1.57 6.47
N GLN A 65 -18.20 0.48 6.28
CA GLN A 65 -19.65 0.41 6.59
C GLN A 65 -19.97 -0.22 7.95
N GLN A 66 -18.99 -0.91 8.57
CA GLN A 66 -19.21 -1.64 9.83
C GLN A 66 -17.96 -1.58 10.72
N GLN A 67 -18.13 -1.11 11.97
CA GLN A 67 -17.00 -0.90 12.90
C GLN A 67 -16.46 -2.19 13.57
N ASP A 68 -17.20 -3.31 13.55
CA ASP A 68 -16.82 -4.56 14.24
C ASP A 68 -16.95 -5.79 13.32
N ILE A 69 -16.34 -5.73 12.13
CA ILE A 69 -16.32 -6.89 11.23
C ILE A 69 -15.23 -7.86 11.69
N LYS A 70 -15.64 -9.11 11.96
CA LYS A 70 -14.69 -10.20 12.06
C LYS A 70 -14.28 -10.62 10.66
N ILE A 71 -13.04 -10.33 10.29
CA ILE A 71 -12.48 -10.67 8.98
C ILE A 71 -11.91 -12.09 9.00
N ASN A 72 -11.84 -12.72 7.82
CA ASN A 72 -11.16 -13.99 7.63
C ASN A 72 -10.19 -13.90 6.43
N PRO A 73 -9.01 -13.30 6.60
CA PRO A 73 -8.06 -13.12 5.52
C PRO A 73 -7.22 -14.37 5.22
N VAL A 74 -7.46 -15.47 5.94
CA VAL A 74 -6.66 -16.71 5.80
C VAL A 74 -6.62 -17.20 4.37
N SER A 75 -7.73 -17.20 3.66
CA SER A 75 -7.80 -17.68 2.26
C SER A 75 -6.92 -16.84 1.33
N ASP A 76 -6.92 -15.50 1.48
CA ASP A 76 -6.08 -14.60 0.70
C ASP A 76 -4.59 -14.82 1.00
N VAL A 77 -4.24 -14.93 2.27
CA VAL A 77 -2.85 -15.15 2.71
C VAL A 77 -2.33 -16.51 2.25
N GLN A 78 -3.16 -17.56 2.32
CA GLN A 78 -2.79 -18.89 1.86
C GLN A 78 -2.65 -18.95 0.34
N LEU A 79 -3.54 -18.32 -0.42
CA LEU A 79 -3.43 -18.20 -1.87
C LEU A 79 -2.10 -17.51 -2.26
N PHE A 80 -1.77 -16.43 -1.59
CA PHE A 80 -0.49 -15.77 -1.80
C PHE A 80 0.68 -16.71 -1.49
N ALA A 81 0.69 -17.32 -0.32
CA ALA A 81 1.82 -18.14 0.15
C ALA A 81 2.04 -19.40 -0.69
N ARG A 82 0.95 -20.07 -1.11
CA ARG A 82 1.00 -21.35 -1.84
C ARG A 82 1.17 -21.17 -3.33
N ASP A 83 0.50 -20.17 -3.92
CA ASP A 83 0.38 -20.10 -5.38
C ASP A 83 1.16 -18.93 -5.98
N ILE A 84 1.30 -17.80 -5.26
CA ILE A 84 1.97 -16.60 -5.78
C ILE A 84 3.44 -16.57 -5.36
N ALA A 85 3.73 -16.70 -4.08
CA ALA A 85 5.09 -16.61 -3.56
C ALA A 85 6.08 -17.56 -4.25
N PRO A 86 5.75 -18.87 -4.48
CA PRO A 86 6.67 -19.77 -5.19
C PRO A 86 6.92 -19.40 -6.65
N ARG A 87 5.92 -18.84 -7.34
CA ARG A 87 6.05 -18.45 -8.76
C ARG A 87 6.97 -17.26 -8.97
N PHE A 88 7.06 -16.37 -7.99
CA PHE A 88 7.93 -15.20 -8.00
C PHE A 88 9.16 -15.38 -7.11
N HIS A 89 9.40 -16.58 -6.56
CA HIS A 89 10.49 -16.87 -5.63
C HIS A 89 10.52 -15.93 -4.42
N ILE A 90 9.35 -15.54 -3.91
CA ILE A 90 9.23 -14.64 -2.77
C ILE A 90 9.58 -15.38 -1.48
N SER A 91 10.62 -14.95 -0.80
CA SER A 91 11.08 -15.50 0.49
C SER A 91 10.61 -14.68 1.69
N ILE A 92 10.25 -13.41 1.49
CA ILE A 92 9.81 -12.51 2.55
C ILE A 92 8.69 -11.59 2.05
N ARG A 93 7.69 -11.33 2.90
CA ARG A 93 6.64 -10.32 2.66
C ARG A 93 6.74 -9.22 3.70
N PHE A 94 6.71 -7.97 3.21
CA PHE A 94 6.67 -6.79 4.05
C PHE A 94 5.26 -6.22 4.13
N ALA A 95 4.90 -5.65 5.29
CA ALA A 95 3.72 -4.81 5.47
C ALA A 95 4.08 -3.63 6.39
N GLY A 96 3.33 -2.54 6.30
CA GLY A 96 3.43 -1.46 7.27
C GLY A 96 2.73 -1.83 8.58
N THR A 97 3.25 -1.36 9.72
CA THR A 97 2.52 -1.41 10.99
C THR A 97 1.19 -0.65 10.88
N GLU A 98 0.16 -1.11 11.55
CA GLU A 98 -1.17 -0.49 11.46
C GLU A 98 -1.78 -0.27 12.86
N PRO A 99 -1.52 0.88 13.49
CA PRO A 99 -1.99 1.14 14.84
C PRO A 99 -3.46 1.55 14.94
N THR A 100 -4.10 1.89 13.82
CA THR A 100 -5.43 2.52 13.84
C THR A 100 -6.51 1.74 13.09
N ASP A 101 -6.18 1.00 12.04
CA ASP A 101 -7.12 0.22 11.25
C ASP A 101 -7.12 -1.25 11.70
N LYS A 102 -8.11 -1.62 12.50
CA LYS A 102 -8.28 -2.98 13.03
C LYS A 102 -8.34 -4.07 11.95
N VAL A 103 -8.86 -3.77 10.76
CA VAL A 103 -8.95 -4.73 9.65
C VAL A 103 -7.56 -5.03 9.11
N THR A 104 -6.76 -4.00 8.91
CA THR A 104 -5.38 -4.15 8.44
C THR A 104 -4.49 -4.80 9.51
N ASP A 105 -4.71 -4.48 10.79
CA ASP A 105 -4.00 -5.11 11.90
C ASP A 105 -4.28 -6.62 11.98
N GLN A 106 -5.55 -7.04 11.92
CA GLN A 106 -5.94 -8.46 11.87
C GLN A 106 -5.39 -9.17 10.61
N TYR A 107 -5.30 -8.45 9.49
CA TYR A 107 -4.64 -8.98 8.29
C TYR A 107 -3.15 -9.21 8.52
N ASN A 108 -2.43 -8.27 9.14
CA ASN A 108 -1.03 -8.41 9.51
C ASN A 108 -0.81 -9.56 10.50
N GLU A 109 -1.72 -9.74 11.45
CA GLU A 109 -1.71 -10.87 12.38
C GLU A 109 -1.80 -12.21 11.64
N THR A 110 -2.72 -12.31 10.69
CA THR A 110 -2.84 -13.51 9.84
C THR A 110 -1.59 -13.74 8.98
N LEU A 111 -0.97 -12.69 8.43
CA LEU A 111 0.30 -12.82 7.72
C LEU A 111 1.40 -13.39 8.62
N ARG A 112 1.50 -12.90 9.86
CA ARG A 112 2.50 -13.34 10.84
C ARG A 112 2.33 -14.81 11.21
N GLU A 113 1.09 -15.29 11.31
CA GLU A 113 0.79 -16.67 11.66
C GLU A 113 0.94 -17.65 10.48
N GLN A 114 0.45 -17.25 9.31
CA GLN A 114 0.28 -18.15 8.18
C GLN A 114 1.52 -18.25 7.27
N LEU A 115 2.19 -17.13 6.97
CA LEU A 115 3.28 -17.14 5.99
C LEU A 115 4.45 -18.06 6.36
N PRO A 116 4.90 -18.15 7.64
CA PRO A 116 5.98 -19.04 8.02
C PRO A 116 5.67 -20.53 7.76
N LEU A 117 4.40 -20.92 7.81
CA LEU A 117 3.96 -22.31 7.52
C LEU A 117 4.24 -22.72 6.07
N TYR A 118 4.43 -21.77 5.18
CA TYR A 118 4.73 -21.96 3.76
C TYR A 118 6.18 -21.56 3.40
N GLY A 119 7.03 -21.31 4.41
CA GLY A 119 8.42 -20.94 4.18
C GLY A 119 8.64 -19.50 3.73
N VAL A 120 7.63 -18.63 3.87
CA VAL A 120 7.72 -17.19 3.58
C VAL A 120 7.86 -16.43 4.89
N ALA A 121 8.93 -15.67 5.05
CA ALA A 121 9.09 -14.79 6.20
C ALA A 121 8.11 -13.61 6.13
N PHE A 122 7.73 -13.08 7.30
CA PHE A 122 6.93 -11.86 7.39
C PHE A 122 7.67 -10.81 8.21
N LYS A 123 7.68 -9.58 7.72
CA LYS A 123 8.30 -8.45 8.41
C LYS A 123 7.43 -7.21 8.33
N GLU A 124 7.14 -6.65 9.50
CA GLU A 124 6.51 -5.34 9.60
C GLU A 124 7.57 -4.23 9.55
N VAL A 125 7.25 -3.20 8.79
CA VAL A 125 8.04 -1.98 8.68
C VAL A 125 7.27 -0.86 9.38
N GLU A 126 7.92 -0.16 10.28
CA GLU A 126 7.33 0.98 10.97
C GLU A 126 6.89 2.05 9.96
N ARG A 127 5.74 2.66 10.23
CA ARG A 127 5.26 3.79 9.44
C ARG A 127 6.15 5.00 9.64
N LEU A 128 6.22 5.82 8.59
CA LEU A 128 6.93 7.08 8.66
C LEU A 128 6.27 8.00 9.69
N HIS A 129 7.10 8.53 10.59
CA HIS A 129 6.70 9.53 11.56
C HIS A 129 7.15 10.92 11.09
N CYS A 130 6.30 11.90 11.27
CA CYS A 130 6.62 13.31 11.16
C CYS A 130 6.42 13.99 12.53
N PRO A 131 6.83 15.26 12.73
CA PRO A 131 6.64 15.96 14.01
C PRO A 131 5.18 15.99 14.50
N GLU A 132 4.23 15.89 13.60
CA GLU A 132 2.78 15.94 13.87
C GLU A 132 2.16 14.55 14.12
N GLY A 133 2.92 13.46 13.96
CA GLY A 133 2.45 12.09 14.18
C GLY A 133 2.78 11.12 13.04
N ILE A 134 1.98 10.07 12.90
CA ILE A 134 2.15 9.05 11.86
C ILE A 134 1.58 9.57 10.53
N VAL A 135 2.35 9.45 9.46
CA VAL A 135 1.88 9.80 8.11
C VAL A 135 0.82 8.80 7.64
N THR A 136 -0.40 9.27 7.41
CA THR A 136 -1.52 8.47 6.93
C THR A 136 -2.03 8.94 5.57
N ALA A 137 -2.57 8.01 4.77
CA ALA A 137 -3.21 8.37 3.51
C ALA A 137 -4.42 9.30 3.70
N THR A 138 -5.08 9.23 4.84
CA THR A 138 -6.21 10.11 5.19
C THR A 138 -5.76 11.55 5.37
N GLU A 139 -4.64 11.79 6.06
CA GLU A 139 -4.07 13.13 6.21
C GLU A 139 -3.58 13.70 4.89
N VAL A 140 -2.91 12.89 4.07
CA VAL A 140 -2.49 13.30 2.73
C VAL A 140 -3.69 13.73 1.88
N ARG A 141 -4.78 12.96 1.89
CA ARG A 141 -6.03 13.32 1.18
C ARG A 141 -6.66 14.61 1.71
N LYS A 142 -6.61 14.83 3.03
CA LYS A 142 -7.09 16.08 3.65
C LYS A 142 -6.26 17.28 3.18
N MET A 143 -4.94 17.18 3.21
CA MET A 143 -4.03 18.21 2.71
C MET A 143 -4.26 18.54 1.22
N LEU A 144 -4.54 17.49 0.41
CA LEU A 144 -4.92 17.64 -1.01
C LEU A 144 -6.21 18.46 -1.17
N ALA A 145 -7.23 18.14 -0.37
CA ALA A 145 -8.51 18.86 -0.41
C ALA A 145 -8.39 20.31 0.04
N GLU A 146 -7.50 20.59 0.99
CA GLU A 146 -7.19 21.92 1.52
C GLU A 146 -6.25 22.72 0.60
N GLY A 147 -5.58 22.07 -0.37
CA GLY A 147 -4.61 22.72 -1.25
C GLY A 147 -3.27 23.06 -0.56
N SER A 148 -2.93 22.38 0.52
CA SER A 148 -1.75 22.65 1.35
C SER A 148 -0.46 22.12 0.70
N ARG A 149 0.02 22.80 -0.35
CA ARG A 149 1.14 22.38 -1.20
C ARG A 149 2.46 22.16 -0.45
N GLU A 150 2.85 23.12 0.39
CA GLU A 150 4.11 23.06 1.14
C GLU A 150 4.13 21.86 2.08
N ARG A 151 3.04 21.63 2.82
CA ARG A 151 2.90 20.49 3.70
C ARG A 151 2.92 19.17 2.94
N LEU A 152 2.24 19.07 1.79
CA LEU A 152 2.24 17.85 0.99
C LEU A 152 3.64 17.42 0.58
N LEU A 153 4.53 18.34 0.22
CA LEU A 153 5.92 18.03 -0.15
C LEU A 153 6.75 17.44 0.99
N GLU A 154 6.35 17.65 2.24
CA GLU A 154 6.99 17.00 3.41
C GLU A 154 6.53 15.56 3.61
N TYR A 155 5.34 15.20 3.07
CA TYR A 155 4.67 13.92 3.32
C TYR A 155 4.75 12.94 2.15
N ILE A 156 4.92 13.43 0.94
CA ILE A 156 4.93 12.61 -0.28
C ILE A 156 6.16 12.89 -1.14
N PRO A 157 6.64 11.90 -1.93
CA PRO A 157 7.71 12.11 -2.89
C PRO A 157 7.37 13.24 -3.88
N LYS A 158 8.39 13.98 -4.31
CA LYS A 158 8.24 15.05 -5.31
C LYS A 158 7.57 14.55 -6.59
N THR A 159 7.92 13.36 -7.06
CA THR A 159 7.32 12.72 -8.24
C THR A 159 5.81 12.53 -8.09
N THR A 160 5.37 12.08 -6.92
CA THR A 160 3.94 11.96 -6.58
C THR A 160 3.26 13.34 -6.57
N PHE A 161 3.90 14.35 -5.97
CA PHE A 161 3.37 15.71 -5.94
C PHE A 161 3.20 16.27 -7.35
N ASP A 162 4.21 16.16 -8.20
CA ASP A 162 4.20 16.63 -9.59
C ASP A 162 3.09 15.90 -10.40
N TYR A 163 2.91 14.59 -10.16
CA TYR A 163 1.82 13.82 -10.77
C TYR A 163 0.44 14.36 -10.35
N LEU A 164 0.23 14.61 -9.07
CA LEU A 164 -1.05 15.12 -8.54
C LEU A 164 -1.37 16.52 -9.08
N CYS A 165 -0.36 17.39 -9.22
CA CYS A 165 -0.51 18.69 -9.88
C CYS A 165 -0.92 18.55 -11.33
N LYS A 166 -0.20 17.72 -12.10
CA LYS A 166 -0.45 17.47 -13.53
C LYS A 166 -1.86 16.93 -13.79
N LYS A 167 -2.38 16.12 -12.89
CA LYS A 167 -3.72 15.51 -12.99
C LYS A 167 -4.84 16.38 -12.44
N GLY A 168 -4.53 17.55 -11.85
CA GLY A 168 -5.53 18.47 -11.30
C GLY A 168 -6.15 18.01 -9.98
N PHE A 169 -5.51 17.10 -9.25
CA PHE A 169 -5.96 16.68 -7.92
C PHE A 169 -5.72 17.75 -6.85
N LEU A 170 -4.78 18.67 -7.05
CA LEU A 170 -4.54 19.83 -6.19
C LEU A 170 -5.43 21.00 -6.63
N LYS A 171 -6.36 21.39 -5.78
CA LYS A 171 -7.15 22.62 -5.97
C LYS A 171 -6.25 23.83 -5.68
N GLY A 172 -6.11 24.75 -6.63
CA GLY A 172 -5.47 26.05 -6.43
C GLY A 172 -4.40 26.39 -7.46
N GLU A 173 -4.75 27.41 -8.27
CA GLU A 173 -4.01 28.06 -9.36
C GLU A 173 -3.91 27.29 -10.68
N THR A 174 -4.77 27.71 -11.61
CA THR A 174 -4.51 27.65 -13.05
C THR A 174 -3.14 28.33 -13.27
N ILE A 175 -2.15 27.56 -13.67
CA ILE A 175 -0.91 28.13 -14.20
C ILE A 175 -1.32 28.85 -15.49
N LEU A 176 -1.31 30.19 -15.42
CA LEU A 176 -1.42 31.07 -16.59
C LEU A 176 -0.20 30.91 -17.49
#